data_21761a61d8391d5939120ded5e7a4324
#
_entry.id   21761a61d8391d5939120ded5e7a4324
#
_cell.length_a   1.000
_cell.length_b   1.000
_cell.length_c   1.000
_cell.angle_alpha   90.00
_cell.angle_beta   90.00
_cell.angle_gamma   90.00
#
_symmetry.space_group_name_H-M   'P 1'
#
loop_
_entity.id
_entity.type
_entity.pdbx_description
1 polymer ?
#
loop_
_entity_poly.entity_id
_entity_poly.type
_entity_poly.pdbx_seq_one_letter_code
_entity_poly.pdbx_strand_id
1 'polypeptide(L)'
;MLGGDTEWRVIQEIMNKTSNDDYLKWDLMEAPHHCSYKFFADDREDDPNQASLDFLDKSEDGAFVVSSSKIVKKNSDNPPCQKAKNRYTDRIGKSNFFCTGGEKVDDAENPIVFDIEDGEVALHEDEKKEKESRAAAIASKDPKPHFYG
;
A
#
# COMPACT_ATOMS: atom_id res chain seq x y z
N MET A 1 -8.25 1.25 -8.57
CA MET A 1 -7.92 0.09 -9.44
C MET A 1 -7.87 -1.18 -8.61
N LEU A 2 -8.55 -2.25 -9.04
CA LEU A 2 -8.50 -3.56 -8.39
C LEU A 2 -7.48 -4.42 -9.15
N GLY A 3 -6.38 -4.77 -8.49
CA GLY A 3 -5.24 -5.42 -9.13
C GLY A 3 -5.31 -6.95 -9.21
N GLY A 4 -6.02 -7.60 -8.27
CA GLY A 4 -6.05 -9.06 -8.16
C GLY A 4 -4.64 -9.66 -8.26
N ASP A 5 -4.47 -10.62 -9.16
CA ASP A 5 -3.18 -11.27 -9.41
C ASP A 5 -2.38 -10.63 -10.56
N THR A 6 -2.49 -9.31 -10.73
CA THR A 6 -1.79 -8.58 -11.78
C THR A 6 -0.28 -8.58 -11.56
N GLU A 7 0.47 -9.09 -12.54
CA GLU A 7 1.93 -9.07 -12.57
C GLU A 7 2.46 -7.92 -13.45
N TRP A 8 3.74 -7.61 -13.34
CA TRP A 8 4.39 -6.52 -14.07
C TRP A 8 4.21 -6.58 -15.60
N ARG A 9 4.12 -7.79 -16.19
CA ARG A 9 3.90 -7.96 -17.64
C ARG A 9 2.55 -7.43 -18.08
N VAL A 10 1.52 -7.62 -17.25
CA VAL A 10 0.18 -7.09 -17.54
C VAL A 10 0.18 -5.57 -17.46
N ILE A 11 0.87 -5.00 -16.45
CA ILE A 11 1.02 -3.55 -16.34
C ILE A 11 1.75 -2.98 -17.57
N GLN A 12 2.82 -3.64 -18.00
CA GLN A 12 3.56 -3.23 -19.22
C GLN A 12 2.65 -3.22 -20.45
N GLU A 13 1.79 -4.23 -20.62
CA GLU A 13 0.84 -4.28 -21.72
C GLU A 13 -0.22 -3.17 -21.62
N ILE A 14 -0.72 -2.89 -20.41
CA ILE A 14 -1.66 -1.80 -20.17
C ILE A 14 -1.02 -0.47 -20.54
N MET A 15 0.19 -0.19 -20.03
CA MET A 15 0.93 1.03 -20.33
C MET A 15 1.19 1.21 -21.83
N ASN A 16 1.59 0.13 -22.52
CA ASN A 16 1.87 0.16 -23.96
C ASN A 16 0.63 0.38 -24.83
N LYS A 17 -0.54 -0.10 -24.39
CA LYS A 17 -1.78 -0.05 -25.16
C LYS A 17 -2.65 1.17 -24.85
N THR A 18 -2.42 1.84 -23.74
CA THR A 18 -3.20 3.00 -23.33
C THR A 18 -2.56 4.27 -23.86
N SER A 19 -3.21 4.89 -24.84
CA SER A 19 -2.72 6.11 -25.49
C SER A 19 -3.06 7.39 -24.76
N ASN A 20 -4.04 7.36 -23.84
CA ASN A 20 -4.44 8.50 -23.04
C ASN A 20 -4.04 8.26 -21.58
N ASP A 21 -3.10 9.04 -21.09
CA ASP A 21 -2.55 8.98 -19.74
C ASP A 21 -3.63 9.17 -18.65
N ASP A 22 -4.70 9.91 -18.93
CA ASP A 22 -5.77 10.12 -17.95
C ASP A 22 -6.49 8.81 -17.56
N TYR A 23 -6.47 7.80 -18.43
CA TYR A 23 -7.03 6.47 -18.11
C TYR A 23 -6.13 5.63 -17.22
N LEU A 24 -4.90 6.06 -17.01
CA LEU A 24 -3.92 5.39 -16.15
C LEU A 24 -3.85 6.00 -14.75
N LYS A 25 -4.47 7.17 -14.55
CA LYS A 25 -4.52 7.83 -13.25
C LYS A 25 -5.34 7.03 -12.24
N TRP A 26 -4.94 7.08 -10.99
CA TRP A 26 -5.62 6.35 -9.93
C TRP A 26 -5.45 7.01 -8.55
N ASP A 27 -6.50 6.96 -7.73
CA ASP A 27 -6.57 7.47 -6.36
C ASP A 27 -6.57 6.34 -5.34
N LEU A 28 -7.05 5.16 -5.72
CA LEU A 28 -7.11 3.98 -4.87
C LEU A 28 -6.71 2.75 -5.66
N MET A 29 -5.73 2.04 -5.14
CA MET A 29 -5.20 0.81 -5.74
C MET A 29 -5.18 -0.33 -4.73
N GLU A 30 -5.63 -1.51 -5.11
CA GLU A 30 -5.32 -2.74 -4.40
C GLU A 30 -3.92 -3.22 -4.82
N ALA A 31 -3.05 -3.46 -3.82
CA ALA A 31 -1.73 -4.04 -4.06
C ALA A 31 -1.86 -5.48 -4.58
N PRO A 32 -1.47 -5.79 -5.82
CA PRO A 32 -1.64 -7.11 -6.41
C PRO A 32 -0.94 -8.22 -5.63
N HIS A 33 -1.48 -9.43 -5.72
CA HIS A 33 -0.93 -10.63 -5.09
C HIS A 33 -0.63 -10.45 -3.60
N HIS A 34 -1.51 -9.78 -2.85
CA HIS A 34 -1.32 -9.53 -1.42
C HIS A 34 -0.01 -8.79 -1.09
N CYS A 35 0.34 -7.78 -1.89
CA CYS A 35 1.61 -7.05 -1.82
C CYS A 35 2.83 -7.93 -2.16
N SER A 36 2.74 -8.75 -3.22
CA SER A 36 3.86 -9.49 -3.78
C SER A 36 4.78 -8.61 -4.61
N TYR A 37 6.06 -8.98 -4.70
CA TYR A 37 7.01 -8.33 -5.60
C TYR A 37 6.77 -8.63 -7.08
N LYS A 38 5.90 -9.60 -7.42
CA LYS A 38 5.49 -9.96 -8.80
C LYS A 38 4.89 -8.81 -9.60
N PHE A 39 4.35 -7.82 -8.91
CA PHE A 39 3.92 -6.57 -9.55
C PHE A 39 5.10 -5.79 -10.15
N PHE A 40 6.31 -5.95 -9.64
CA PHE A 40 7.50 -5.22 -10.05
C PHE A 40 8.46 -6.04 -10.91
N ALA A 41 8.68 -7.31 -10.60
CA ALA A 41 9.61 -8.19 -11.31
C ALA A 41 9.27 -9.68 -11.09
N ASP A 42 9.93 -10.56 -11.83
CA ASP A 42 9.74 -12.01 -11.66
C ASP A 42 10.33 -12.52 -10.35
N ASP A 43 11.44 -11.97 -9.93
CA ASP A 43 12.09 -12.27 -8.66
C ASP A 43 12.28 -10.98 -7.84
N ARG A 44 12.28 -11.11 -6.52
CA ARG A 44 12.50 -9.98 -5.63
C ARG A 44 13.94 -9.44 -5.69
N GLU A 45 14.89 -10.23 -6.15
CA GLU A 45 16.28 -9.81 -6.34
C GLU A 45 16.48 -9.03 -7.65
N ASP A 46 15.53 -9.12 -8.57
CA ASP A 46 15.55 -8.36 -9.80
C ASP A 46 15.25 -6.88 -9.56
N ASP A 47 15.72 -6.04 -10.46
CA ASP A 47 15.30 -4.65 -10.52
C ASP A 47 13.83 -4.56 -10.95
N PRO A 48 13.08 -3.58 -10.44
CA PRO A 48 11.69 -3.40 -10.83
C PRO A 48 11.56 -3.03 -12.30
N ASN A 49 10.56 -3.58 -12.96
CA ASN A 49 10.21 -3.20 -14.33
C ASN A 49 9.79 -1.72 -14.37
N GLN A 50 10.29 -0.98 -15.37
CA GLN A 50 10.05 0.45 -15.49
C GLN A 50 8.56 0.77 -15.68
N ALA A 51 7.82 -0.04 -16.45
CA ALA A 51 6.38 0.20 -16.64
C ALA A 51 5.58 0.13 -15.33
N SER A 52 6.00 -0.73 -14.37
CA SER A 52 5.37 -0.78 -13.04
C SER A 52 5.67 0.46 -12.22
N LEU A 53 6.87 1.01 -12.32
CA LEU A 53 7.23 2.28 -11.68
C LEU A 53 6.47 3.44 -12.32
N ASP A 54 6.46 3.53 -13.65
CA ASP A 54 5.74 4.56 -14.40
C ASP A 54 4.23 4.52 -14.11
N PHE A 55 3.67 3.30 -13.93
CA PHE A 55 2.28 3.15 -13.51
C PHE A 55 2.03 3.68 -12.09
N LEU A 56 2.92 3.41 -11.14
CA LEU A 56 2.81 4.01 -9.80
C LEU A 56 2.87 5.53 -9.86
N ASP A 57 3.67 6.09 -10.76
CA ASP A 57 3.79 7.54 -10.98
C ASP A 57 2.53 8.19 -11.56
N LYS A 58 1.53 7.39 -11.99
CA LYS A 58 0.21 7.88 -12.38
C LYS A 58 -0.75 8.06 -11.21
N SER A 59 -0.32 7.78 -9.96
CA SER A 59 -1.14 8.07 -8.78
C SER A 59 -1.41 9.57 -8.66
N GLU A 60 -2.64 9.93 -8.33
CA GLU A 60 -2.98 11.29 -7.96
C GLU A 60 -2.42 11.65 -6.57
N ASP A 61 -2.35 12.94 -6.27
CA ASP A 61 -1.89 13.40 -4.96
C ASP A 61 -2.83 12.93 -3.85
N GLY A 62 -2.29 12.31 -2.83
CA GLY A 62 -3.09 11.75 -1.74
C GLY A 62 -3.61 10.33 -1.98
N ALA A 63 -3.27 9.70 -3.10
CA ALA A 63 -3.70 8.34 -3.44
C ALA A 63 -3.38 7.30 -2.35
N PHE A 64 -4.19 6.25 -2.30
CA PHE A 64 -4.09 5.17 -1.31
C PHE A 64 -3.77 3.83 -1.96
N VAL A 65 -3.03 3.00 -1.23
CA VAL A 65 -2.82 1.58 -1.58
C VAL A 65 -3.30 0.69 -0.45
N VAL A 66 -4.15 -0.28 -0.78
CA VAL A 66 -4.66 -1.27 0.15
C VAL A 66 -4.11 -2.64 -0.23
N SER A 67 -3.54 -3.35 0.72
CA SER A 67 -3.12 -4.74 0.55
C SER A 67 -4.06 -5.68 1.28
N SER A 68 -4.65 -6.63 0.58
CA SER A 68 -5.44 -7.73 1.17
C SER A 68 -4.51 -8.75 1.85
N SER A 69 -3.77 -8.30 2.86
CA SER A 69 -2.75 -9.08 3.55
C SER A 69 -2.65 -8.75 5.02
N LYS A 70 -1.94 -9.60 5.77
CA LYS A 70 -1.44 -9.26 7.11
C LYS A 70 -0.48 -8.08 7.04
N ILE A 71 -0.23 -7.44 8.19
CA ILE A 71 0.77 -6.38 8.29
C ILE A 71 2.12 -6.86 7.77
N VAL A 72 2.73 -6.08 6.88
CA VAL A 72 4.02 -6.38 6.28
C VAL A 72 5.12 -6.23 7.33
N LYS A 73 5.74 -7.34 7.73
CA LYS A 73 6.82 -7.37 8.71
C LYS A 73 8.17 -7.04 8.06
N LYS A 74 9.11 -6.58 8.89
CA LYS A 74 10.49 -6.34 8.47
C LYS A 74 11.09 -7.64 7.93
N ASN A 75 11.76 -7.56 6.78
CA ASN A 75 12.36 -8.70 6.07
C ASN A 75 11.37 -9.77 5.62
N SER A 76 10.08 -9.45 5.51
CA SER A 76 9.10 -10.36 4.90
C SER A 76 9.37 -10.51 3.40
N ASP A 77 9.51 -11.76 2.94
CA ASP A 77 9.89 -12.10 1.57
C ASP A 77 8.73 -12.67 0.74
N ASN A 78 7.88 -13.48 1.42
CA ASN A 78 6.63 -13.97 0.82
C ASN A 78 5.56 -12.89 0.88
N PRO A 79 4.49 -12.96 0.08
CA PRO A 79 3.39 -12.03 0.25
C PRO A 79 2.83 -12.04 1.69
N PRO A 80 2.75 -10.88 2.31
CA PRO A 80 3.17 -9.56 1.84
C PRO A 80 4.70 -9.36 1.89
N CYS A 81 5.25 -8.78 0.82
CA CYS A 81 6.69 -8.53 0.66
C CYS A 81 7.06 -7.09 1.08
N GLN A 82 8.08 -6.95 1.94
CA GLN A 82 8.51 -5.62 2.39
C GLN A 82 9.10 -4.78 1.26
N LYS A 83 9.86 -5.38 0.35
CA LYS A 83 10.45 -4.65 -0.79
C LYS A 83 9.36 -4.06 -1.70
N ALA A 84 8.26 -4.81 -1.91
CA ALA A 84 7.09 -4.32 -2.63
C ALA A 84 6.40 -3.17 -1.88
N LYS A 85 6.13 -3.34 -0.57
CA LYS A 85 5.56 -2.27 0.26
C LYS A 85 6.38 -0.99 0.18
N ASN A 86 7.70 -1.09 0.27
CA ASN A 86 8.57 0.10 0.20
C ASN A 86 8.36 0.85 -1.11
N ARG A 87 8.27 0.17 -2.26
CA ARG A 87 8.00 0.80 -3.57
C ARG A 87 6.67 1.57 -3.57
N TYR A 88 5.61 0.97 -3.01
CA TYR A 88 4.33 1.69 -2.87
C TYR A 88 4.47 2.91 -1.96
N THR A 89 5.04 2.72 -0.75
CA THR A 89 5.12 3.81 0.24
C THR A 89 6.08 4.92 -0.15
N ASP A 90 7.11 4.65 -0.94
CA ASP A 90 7.99 5.67 -1.49
C ASP A 90 7.23 6.63 -2.43
N ARG A 91 6.16 6.14 -3.06
CA ARG A 91 5.35 6.93 -3.99
C ARG A 91 4.19 7.66 -3.29
N ILE A 92 3.38 6.94 -2.50
CA ILE A 92 2.14 7.48 -1.91
C ILE A 92 2.31 7.95 -0.46
N GLY A 93 3.47 7.73 0.15
CA GLY A 93 3.70 7.95 1.58
C GLY A 93 3.25 6.78 2.46
N LYS A 94 3.89 6.65 3.63
CA LYS A 94 3.62 5.54 4.56
C LYS A 94 2.23 5.59 5.18
N SER A 95 1.67 6.79 5.31
CA SER A 95 0.33 7.00 5.88
C SER A 95 -0.79 6.48 5.00
N ASN A 96 -0.55 6.35 3.70
CA ASN A 96 -1.56 5.99 2.71
C ASN A 96 -1.51 4.53 2.29
N PHE A 97 -0.67 3.71 2.95
CA PHE A 97 -0.60 2.27 2.72
C PHE A 97 -1.29 1.51 3.86
N PHE A 98 -2.24 0.66 3.51
CA PHE A 98 -3.06 -0.11 4.45
C PHE A 98 -2.94 -1.61 4.20
N CYS A 99 -3.08 -2.40 5.28
CA CYS A 99 -3.25 -3.86 5.21
C CYS A 99 -4.60 -4.21 5.85
N THR A 100 -5.39 -5.08 5.20
CA THR A 100 -6.72 -5.50 5.70
C THR A 100 -6.64 -6.48 6.86
N GLY A 101 -5.53 -7.21 7.03
CA GLY A 101 -5.32 -8.13 8.13
C GLY A 101 -4.61 -7.46 9.31
N GLY A 102 -5.18 -7.57 10.52
CA GLY A 102 -4.59 -7.08 11.77
C GLY A 102 -3.29 -7.80 12.17
N GLU A 103 -2.67 -7.35 13.27
CA GLU A 103 -1.46 -7.98 13.84
C GLU A 103 -1.74 -9.36 14.43
N LYS A 104 -2.97 -9.62 14.87
CA LYS A 104 -3.41 -10.89 15.47
C LYS A 104 -4.54 -11.49 14.64
N VAL A 105 -4.61 -12.82 14.68
CA VAL A 105 -5.65 -13.60 13.96
C VAL A 105 -7.06 -13.27 14.47
N ASP A 106 -7.16 -12.80 15.72
CA ASP A 106 -8.43 -12.47 16.41
C ASP A 106 -8.72 -10.96 16.47
N ASP A 107 -7.88 -10.10 15.87
CA ASP A 107 -8.23 -8.69 15.72
C ASP A 107 -9.40 -8.66 14.72
N ALA A 108 -10.59 -8.34 15.25
CA ALA A 108 -11.77 -8.16 14.42
C ALA A 108 -11.39 -7.23 13.26
N GLU A 109 -11.46 -7.77 12.06
CA GLU A 109 -11.11 -7.07 10.85
C GLU A 109 -12.09 -5.92 10.70
N ASN A 110 -11.67 -4.73 11.11
CA ASN A 110 -12.44 -3.54 10.77
C ASN A 110 -12.23 -3.28 9.27
N PRO A 111 -13.30 -3.18 8.50
CA PRO A 111 -13.19 -2.84 7.09
C PRO A 111 -12.50 -1.47 6.96
N ILE A 112 -11.61 -1.33 6.00
CA ILE A 112 -11.05 -0.03 5.66
C ILE A 112 -12.06 0.67 4.75
N VAL A 113 -12.62 1.77 5.21
CA VAL A 113 -13.69 2.50 4.52
C VAL A 113 -13.14 3.76 3.87
N PHE A 114 -13.45 3.95 2.60
CA PHE A 114 -13.14 5.17 1.86
C PHE A 114 -14.44 5.83 1.41
N ASP A 115 -14.49 7.13 1.55
CA ASP A 115 -15.53 7.97 0.96
C ASP A 115 -15.10 8.38 -0.45
N ILE A 116 -16.02 8.31 -1.40
CA ILE A 116 -15.79 8.74 -2.77
C ILE A 116 -16.86 9.79 -3.10
N GLU A 117 -16.43 11.04 -3.20
CA GLU A 117 -17.30 12.17 -3.51
C GLU A 117 -16.67 13.02 -4.61
N ASP A 118 -17.45 13.36 -5.62
CA ASP A 118 -17.06 14.23 -6.75
C ASP A 118 -15.76 13.79 -7.48
N GLY A 119 -15.45 12.49 -7.43
CA GLY A 119 -14.25 11.93 -8.03
C GLY A 119 -13.01 11.95 -7.12
N GLU A 120 -13.12 12.44 -5.90
CA GLU A 120 -12.07 12.41 -4.89
C GLU A 120 -12.24 11.20 -3.96
N VAL A 121 -11.13 10.59 -3.55
CA VAL A 121 -11.10 9.46 -2.61
C VAL A 121 -10.50 9.93 -1.30
N ALA A 122 -11.22 9.72 -0.21
CA ALA A 122 -10.75 10.04 1.14
C ALA A 122 -10.93 8.86 2.10
N LEU A 123 -10.04 8.73 3.07
CA LEU A 123 -10.25 7.79 4.16
C LEU A 123 -11.38 8.28 5.05
N HIS A 124 -12.37 7.40 5.34
CA HIS A 124 -13.52 7.74 6.16
C HIS A 124 -13.10 8.31 7.54
N GLU A 125 -13.83 9.31 8.05
CA GLU A 125 -13.39 10.06 9.24
C GLU A 125 -13.20 9.21 10.50
N ASP A 126 -14.02 8.19 10.71
CA ASP A 126 -13.87 7.30 11.87
C ASP A 126 -12.57 6.49 11.82
N GLU A 127 -12.14 6.09 10.63
CA GLU A 127 -10.85 5.44 10.38
C GLU A 127 -9.67 6.38 10.68
N LYS A 128 -9.77 7.66 10.34
CA LYS A 128 -8.75 8.67 10.68
C LYS A 128 -8.54 8.79 12.17
N LYS A 129 -9.63 8.88 12.94
CA LYS A 129 -9.58 9.01 14.42
C LYS A 129 -8.97 7.77 15.07
N GLU A 130 -9.32 6.59 14.61
CA GLU A 130 -8.77 5.34 15.12
C GLU A 130 -7.26 5.23 14.84
N LYS A 131 -6.83 5.60 13.63
CA LYS A 131 -5.43 5.60 13.23
C LYS A 131 -4.59 6.59 14.04
N GLU A 132 -5.08 7.79 14.26
CA GLU A 132 -4.44 8.80 15.10
C GLU A 132 -4.32 8.33 16.56
N SER A 133 -5.37 7.73 17.10
CA SER A 133 -5.39 7.15 18.45
C SER A 133 -4.37 6.01 18.59
N ARG A 134 -4.27 5.10 17.59
CA ARG A 134 -3.26 4.02 17.58
C ARG A 134 -1.83 4.56 17.49
N ALA A 135 -1.60 5.56 16.63
CA ALA A 135 -0.28 6.20 16.51
C ALA A 135 0.16 6.87 17.82
N ALA A 136 -0.75 7.58 18.49
CA ALA A 136 -0.50 8.20 19.78
C ALA A 136 -0.19 7.16 20.88
N ALA A 137 -0.90 6.03 20.88
CA ALA A 137 -0.68 4.94 21.84
C ALA A 137 0.68 4.24 21.63
N ILE A 138 1.16 4.14 20.41
CA ILE A 138 2.50 3.59 20.09
C ILE A 138 3.58 4.57 20.56
N ALA A 139 3.44 5.85 20.26
CA ALA A 139 4.39 6.89 20.66
C ALA A 139 4.51 7.01 22.20
N SER A 140 3.45 6.72 22.94
CA SER A 140 3.45 6.77 24.41
C SER A 140 4.13 5.56 25.09
N LYS A 141 4.45 4.52 24.33
CA LYS A 141 5.09 3.28 24.82
C LYS A 141 6.60 3.26 24.66
N ASP A 142 7.22 4.31 24.14
CA ASP A 142 8.68 4.40 24.12
C ASP A 142 9.23 4.46 25.56
N PRO A 143 10.08 3.52 25.98
CA PRO A 143 10.59 3.48 27.35
C PRO A 143 11.49 4.70 27.57
N LYS A 144 11.19 5.46 28.61
CA LYS A 144 12.10 6.51 29.08
C LYS A 144 13.50 5.92 29.27
N PRO A 145 14.57 6.60 28.83
CA PRO A 145 15.92 6.11 29.05
C PRO A 145 16.17 5.96 30.53
N HIS A 146 16.47 4.74 30.98
CA HIS A 146 16.98 4.51 32.32
C HIS A 146 18.41 5.07 32.40
N PHE A 147 18.57 6.22 33.01
CA PHE A 147 19.88 6.68 33.46
C PHE A 147 20.27 5.83 34.69
N TYR A 148 21.27 4.97 34.52
CA TYR A 148 22.00 4.40 35.63
C TYR A 148 22.97 5.47 36.13
N GLY A 149 22.76 5.94 37.36
CA GLY A 149 23.73 6.71 38.13
C GLY A 149 24.76 5.80 38.82
#